data_dec267aef021839d0306c98f6d0c218f
#
_entry.id   dec267aef021839d0306c98f6d0c218f
#
_cell.length_a   1.000
_cell.length_b   1.000
_cell.length_c   1.000
_cell.angle_alpha   90.00
_cell.angle_beta   90.00
_cell.angle_gamma   90.00
#
_symmetry.space_group_name_H-M   'P 1'
#
loop_
_entity.id
_entity.type
_entity.pdbx_description
1 polymer ?
#
loop_
_entity_poly.entity_id
_entity_poly.type
_entity_poly.pdbx_seq_one_letter_code
_entity_poly.pdbx_strand_id
1 'polypeptide(L)'
;LSYNWMNDMDGQLKYGGKEIIDSFNSIANVQGQMEWGLAYHPYPCPLADPVFWDDAETTGLVKKDFNSPVINFANLNVLTDYFCQEALKTPSGHVRHIILTEQGFTAYSPTRGDVPELQAAAFAYSYYLVDSNPYIDAYTLSRQVDAPSEAKDGLKLGLWECDMSKPNLIEATKRRKIWQVFRDIDKKNSTLEASEFAKSLIGINKWSDVVPNFKWKNLEK
;
A
#
# COMPACT_ATOMS: atom_id res chain seq x y z
N LEU A 1 -10.09 0.26 6.69
CA LEU A 1 -10.04 -1.20 6.51
C LEU A 1 -8.63 -1.66 6.19
N SER A 2 -8.26 -2.85 6.64
CA SER A 2 -6.97 -3.49 6.38
C SER A 2 -7.03 -4.39 5.13
N TYR A 3 -5.88 -4.93 4.73
CA TYR A 3 -5.72 -5.78 3.54
C TYR A 3 -6.54 -7.10 3.55
N ASN A 4 -7.08 -7.53 4.69
CA ASN A 4 -8.01 -8.67 4.77
C ASN A 4 -9.32 -8.34 4.03
N TRP A 5 -9.48 -8.92 2.86
CA TRP A 5 -10.63 -8.63 1.99
C TRP A 5 -11.78 -9.61 2.19
N MET A 6 -11.48 -10.91 2.22
CA MET A 6 -12.45 -11.94 2.56
C MET A 6 -12.36 -12.30 4.05
N ASN A 7 -13.40 -12.94 4.57
CA ASN A 7 -13.50 -13.26 5.99
C ASN A 7 -12.41 -14.22 6.47
N ASP A 8 -12.02 -13.99 7.71
CA ASP A 8 -11.43 -14.91 8.67
C ASP A 8 -10.30 -15.80 8.13
N MET A 9 -9.17 -15.17 7.85
CA MET A 9 -7.99 -15.89 7.35
C MET A 9 -7.20 -16.64 8.44
N ASP A 10 -7.44 -16.35 9.72
CA ASP A 10 -6.64 -16.85 10.84
C ASP A 10 -7.44 -17.47 11.99
N GLY A 11 -8.73 -17.75 11.78
CA GLY A 11 -9.63 -18.30 12.81
C GLY A 11 -9.96 -17.32 13.94
N GLN A 12 -9.59 -16.04 13.78
CA GLN A 12 -10.00 -14.98 14.69
C GLN A 12 -11.23 -14.29 14.12
N LEU A 13 -12.17 -13.89 14.96
CA LEU A 13 -13.40 -13.19 14.58
C LEU A 13 -13.11 -11.83 13.94
N LYS A 14 -12.64 -11.84 12.68
CA LYS A 14 -12.38 -10.66 11.86
C LYS A 14 -13.32 -10.67 10.67
N TYR A 15 -14.07 -9.60 10.52
CA TYR A 15 -14.89 -9.40 9.33
C TYR A 15 -14.01 -9.00 8.15
N GLY A 16 -14.27 -9.57 6.99
CA GLY A 16 -13.61 -9.19 5.74
C GLY A 16 -14.00 -7.78 5.28
N GLY A 17 -13.07 -7.08 4.67
CA GLY A 17 -13.31 -5.73 4.16
C GLY A 17 -14.48 -5.65 3.19
N LYS A 18 -14.64 -6.65 2.32
CA LYS A 18 -15.76 -6.75 1.37
C LYS A 18 -17.11 -6.78 2.07
N GLU A 19 -17.27 -7.64 3.07
CA GLU A 19 -18.53 -7.75 3.83
C GLU A 19 -18.87 -6.46 4.57
N ILE A 20 -17.88 -5.80 5.16
CA ILE A 20 -18.06 -4.52 5.84
C ILE A 20 -18.53 -3.45 4.84
N ILE A 21 -17.93 -3.37 3.66
CA ILE A 21 -18.31 -2.41 2.61
C ILE A 21 -19.74 -2.67 2.14
N ASP A 22 -20.08 -3.92 1.82
CA ASP A 22 -21.39 -4.28 1.32
C ASP A 22 -22.49 -3.98 2.33
N SER A 23 -22.26 -4.33 3.60
CA SER A 23 -23.19 -4.09 4.70
C SER A 23 -23.35 -2.59 4.97
N PHE A 24 -22.24 -1.85 5.03
CA PHE A 24 -22.29 -0.41 5.24
C PHE A 24 -22.99 0.32 4.09
N ASN A 25 -22.69 -0.05 2.85
CA ASN A 25 -23.34 0.53 1.68
C ASN A 25 -24.85 0.29 1.68
N SER A 26 -25.26 -0.92 2.05
CA SER A 26 -26.69 -1.24 2.17
C SER A 26 -27.40 -0.35 3.20
N ILE A 27 -26.81 -0.15 4.39
CA ILE A 27 -27.36 0.72 5.44
C ILE A 27 -27.38 2.19 4.98
N ALA A 28 -26.30 2.67 4.39
CA ALA A 28 -26.18 4.03 3.90
C ALA A 28 -27.22 4.36 2.82
N ASN A 29 -27.52 3.40 1.94
CA ASN A 29 -28.55 3.56 0.90
C ASN A 29 -29.98 3.62 1.48
N VAL A 30 -30.28 2.82 2.51
CA VAL A 30 -31.58 2.84 3.19
C VAL A 30 -31.79 4.14 3.97
N GLN A 31 -30.73 4.70 4.56
CA GLN A 31 -30.80 5.91 5.39
C GLN A 31 -30.73 7.22 4.62
N GLY A 32 -30.80 7.22 3.29
CA GLY A 32 -30.89 8.42 2.50
C GLY A 32 -29.72 8.64 1.54
N GLN A 33 -29.09 7.57 1.08
CA GLN A 33 -28.02 7.62 0.08
C GLN A 33 -26.85 8.55 0.48
N MET A 34 -26.26 8.29 1.64
CA MET A 34 -25.18 9.11 2.17
C MET A 34 -23.92 9.06 1.30
N GLU A 35 -23.28 10.18 1.15
CA GLU A 35 -21.89 10.24 0.63
C GLU A 35 -20.94 9.65 1.68
N TRP A 36 -20.08 8.72 1.25
CA TRP A 36 -19.03 8.11 2.05
C TRP A 36 -17.85 7.71 1.16
N GLY A 37 -16.71 7.55 1.75
CA GLY A 37 -15.49 7.07 1.10
C GLY A 37 -14.81 5.98 1.90
N LEU A 38 -13.77 5.38 1.34
CA LEU A 38 -13.02 4.29 1.96
C LEU A 38 -11.65 4.78 2.42
N ALA A 39 -11.29 4.51 3.67
CA ALA A 39 -9.92 4.49 4.18
C ALA A 39 -9.41 3.04 4.18
N TYR A 40 -8.30 2.78 3.49
CA TYR A 40 -7.79 1.42 3.28
C TYR A 40 -6.28 1.32 3.57
N HIS A 41 -5.84 0.16 4.06
CA HIS A 41 -4.45 -0.13 4.43
C HIS A 41 -3.93 -1.36 3.66
N PRO A 42 -3.34 -1.20 2.47
CA PRO A 42 -2.87 -2.29 1.62
C PRO A 42 -1.45 -2.75 1.97
N TYR A 43 -1.18 -3.06 3.23
CA TYR A 43 0.13 -3.58 3.63
C TYR A 43 0.53 -4.86 2.87
N PRO A 44 1.84 -5.14 2.71
CA PRO A 44 2.32 -6.43 2.23
C PRO A 44 1.79 -7.61 3.06
N CYS A 45 1.70 -8.76 2.45
CA CYS A 45 1.30 -10.00 3.12
C CYS A 45 2.36 -11.10 2.87
N PRO A 46 3.22 -11.38 3.85
CA PRO A 46 3.21 -10.91 5.25
C PRO A 46 3.72 -9.48 5.41
N LEU A 47 3.22 -8.78 6.44
CA LEU A 47 3.68 -7.42 6.79
C LEU A 47 5.21 -7.34 7.04
N ALA A 48 5.80 -8.43 7.48
CA ALA A 48 7.22 -8.56 7.78
C ALA A 48 8.13 -8.72 6.54
N ASP A 49 7.59 -8.69 5.32
CA ASP A 49 8.39 -8.73 4.08
C ASP A 49 7.96 -7.58 3.15
N PRO A 50 8.87 -6.70 2.69
CA PRO A 50 8.51 -5.59 1.83
C PRO A 50 8.21 -5.99 0.37
N VAL A 51 8.49 -7.23 -0.04
CA VAL A 51 8.44 -7.73 -1.42
C VAL A 51 7.00 -8.12 -1.80
N PHE A 52 6.08 -7.16 -1.78
CA PHE A 52 4.65 -7.40 -2.02
C PHE A 52 4.35 -7.94 -3.44
N TRP A 53 5.21 -7.71 -4.41
CA TRP A 53 5.01 -8.19 -5.80
C TRP A 53 5.11 -9.70 -5.94
N ASP A 54 5.67 -10.40 -4.96
CA ASP A 54 5.73 -11.86 -4.90
C ASP A 54 4.61 -12.46 -4.03
N ASP A 55 3.76 -11.64 -3.39
CA ASP A 55 2.75 -12.09 -2.42
C ASP A 55 1.74 -13.08 -3.03
N ALA A 56 1.43 -12.95 -4.32
CA ALA A 56 0.55 -13.88 -5.01
C ALA A 56 1.14 -15.31 -5.07
N GLU A 57 2.44 -15.42 -5.32
CA GLU A 57 3.14 -16.70 -5.44
C GLU A 57 3.50 -17.27 -4.07
N THR A 58 3.97 -16.42 -3.15
CA THR A 58 4.49 -16.83 -1.85
C THR A 58 3.38 -17.22 -0.87
N THR A 59 2.21 -16.58 -0.94
CA THR A 59 1.12 -16.82 0.00
C THR A 59 -0.08 -17.57 -0.59
N GLY A 60 -0.31 -17.44 -1.91
CA GLY A 60 -1.53 -17.92 -2.56
C GLY A 60 -2.81 -17.16 -2.17
N LEU A 61 -2.67 -16.08 -1.37
CA LEU A 61 -3.80 -15.31 -0.82
C LEU A 61 -4.16 -14.09 -1.67
N VAL A 62 -3.26 -13.64 -2.54
CA VAL A 62 -3.45 -12.48 -3.40
C VAL A 62 -3.92 -12.94 -4.78
N LYS A 63 -5.17 -12.65 -5.14
CA LYS A 63 -5.81 -13.05 -6.41
C LYS A 63 -6.26 -11.81 -7.19
N LYS A 64 -6.51 -11.99 -8.49
CA LYS A 64 -6.95 -10.90 -9.39
C LYS A 64 -8.48 -10.89 -9.59
N ASP A 65 -9.24 -11.21 -8.56
CA ASP A 65 -10.70 -11.22 -8.58
C ASP A 65 -11.29 -10.76 -7.24
N PHE A 66 -12.61 -10.51 -7.19
CA PHE A 66 -13.32 -10.00 -6.02
C PHE A 66 -13.42 -11.00 -4.85
N ASN A 67 -13.01 -12.24 -5.04
CA ASN A 67 -12.92 -13.27 -4.00
C ASN A 67 -11.49 -13.45 -3.49
N SER A 68 -10.59 -12.52 -3.80
CA SER A 68 -9.24 -12.52 -3.25
C SER A 68 -9.30 -12.49 -1.72
N PRO A 69 -8.63 -13.41 -1.00
CA PRO A 69 -8.55 -13.33 0.46
C PRO A 69 -7.92 -12.03 0.94
N VAL A 70 -6.91 -11.55 0.23
CA VAL A 70 -6.16 -10.32 0.52
C VAL A 70 -6.22 -9.38 -0.67
N ILE A 71 -6.40 -8.08 -0.40
CA ILE A 71 -6.09 -7.02 -1.36
C ILE A 71 -4.99 -6.15 -0.78
N ASN A 72 -3.86 -6.11 -1.48
CA ASN A 72 -2.72 -5.27 -1.17
C ASN A 72 -2.20 -4.55 -2.44
N PHE A 73 -0.97 -4.06 -2.45
CA PHE A 73 -0.44 -3.39 -3.64
C PHE A 73 -0.30 -4.31 -4.87
N ALA A 74 -0.12 -5.63 -4.70
CA ALA A 74 0.02 -6.56 -5.83
C ALA A 74 -1.27 -6.72 -6.65
N ASN A 75 -2.43 -6.45 -6.05
CA ASN A 75 -3.73 -6.53 -6.70
C ASN A 75 -4.65 -5.34 -6.37
N LEU A 76 -4.07 -4.17 -6.15
CA LEU A 76 -4.79 -2.96 -5.71
C LEU A 76 -5.93 -2.55 -6.67
N ASN A 77 -5.79 -2.86 -7.96
CA ASN A 77 -6.85 -2.64 -8.94
C ASN A 77 -8.13 -3.43 -8.62
N VAL A 78 -8.05 -4.58 -7.96
CA VAL A 78 -9.24 -5.35 -7.54
C VAL A 78 -10.13 -4.52 -6.61
N LEU A 79 -9.52 -3.74 -5.68
CA LEU A 79 -10.26 -2.84 -4.82
C LEU A 79 -10.97 -1.75 -5.61
N THR A 80 -10.27 -1.08 -6.51
CA THR A 80 -10.85 0.03 -7.29
C THR A 80 -11.88 -0.44 -8.30
N ASP A 81 -11.65 -1.61 -8.94
CA ASP A 81 -12.63 -2.23 -9.84
C ASP A 81 -13.90 -2.65 -9.08
N TYR A 82 -13.76 -3.09 -7.82
CA TYR A 82 -14.89 -3.38 -6.96
C TYR A 82 -15.77 -2.15 -6.74
N PHE A 83 -15.16 -0.99 -6.47
CA PHE A 83 -15.85 0.28 -6.28
C PHE A 83 -16.44 0.88 -7.56
N CYS A 84 -16.03 0.42 -8.74
CA CYS A 84 -16.63 0.79 -10.02
C CYS A 84 -17.99 0.15 -10.29
N GLN A 85 -18.44 -0.83 -9.47
CA GLN A 85 -19.75 -1.43 -9.61
C GLN A 85 -20.86 -0.43 -9.32
N GLU A 86 -21.95 -0.46 -10.12
CA GLU A 86 -23.07 0.49 -9.99
C GLU A 86 -23.65 0.57 -8.58
N ALA A 87 -23.74 -0.58 -7.89
CA ALA A 87 -24.28 -0.65 -6.53
C ALA A 87 -23.45 0.10 -5.48
N LEU A 88 -22.17 0.37 -5.76
CA LEU A 88 -21.22 1.03 -4.84
C LEU A 88 -20.96 2.50 -5.19
N LYS A 89 -21.40 2.96 -6.34
CA LYS A 89 -21.24 4.37 -6.72
C LYS A 89 -21.96 5.33 -5.77
N THR A 90 -21.54 6.58 -5.80
CA THR A 90 -22.23 7.66 -5.09
C THR A 90 -23.63 7.87 -5.66
N PRO A 91 -24.54 8.57 -4.96
CA PRO A 91 -25.84 8.96 -5.50
C PRO A 91 -25.75 9.76 -6.81
N SER A 92 -24.63 10.47 -7.01
CA SER A 92 -24.35 11.22 -8.24
C SER A 92 -23.72 10.39 -9.39
N GLY A 93 -23.53 9.07 -9.18
CA GLY A 93 -23.00 8.14 -10.18
C GLY A 93 -21.47 8.10 -10.28
N HIS A 94 -20.74 8.72 -9.34
CA HIS A 94 -19.28 8.70 -9.32
C HIS A 94 -18.75 7.51 -8.52
N VAL A 95 -17.55 7.04 -8.84
CA VAL A 95 -16.81 6.12 -8.00
C VAL A 95 -16.47 6.83 -6.69
N ARG A 96 -16.65 6.13 -5.55
CA ARG A 96 -16.42 6.72 -4.24
C ARG A 96 -14.93 6.98 -4.01
N HIS A 97 -14.63 8.01 -3.22
CA HIS A 97 -13.29 8.35 -2.81
C HIS A 97 -12.62 7.21 -2.05
N ILE A 98 -11.40 6.87 -2.44
CA ILE A 98 -10.56 5.88 -1.79
C ILE A 98 -9.26 6.58 -1.38
N ILE A 99 -8.93 6.53 -0.09
CA ILE A 99 -7.68 7.03 0.45
C ILE A 99 -6.91 5.92 1.13
N LEU A 100 -5.62 5.83 0.85
CA LEU A 100 -4.72 4.90 1.52
C LEU A 100 -4.14 5.63 2.73
N THR A 101 -4.74 5.38 3.90
CA THR A 101 -4.47 6.17 5.12
C THR A 101 -3.33 5.63 5.96
N GLU A 102 -2.97 4.35 5.77
CA GLU A 102 -1.85 3.75 6.48
C GLU A 102 -1.28 2.56 5.69
N GLN A 103 -0.04 2.64 5.30
CA GLN A 103 0.74 1.56 4.71
C GLN A 103 2.23 1.88 4.79
N GLY A 104 3.04 0.83 4.78
CA GLY A 104 4.50 0.98 4.83
C GLY A 104 5.18 -0.34 4.49
N PHE A 105 6.49 -0.27 4.32
CA PHE A 105 7.33 -1.40 3.95
C PHE A 105 8.47 -1.50 4.96
N THR A 106 8.69 -2.69 5.50
CA THR A 106 9.76 -2.88 6.48
C THR A 106 11.14 -2.88 5.81
N ALA A 107 12.13 -2.31 6.50
CA ALA A 107 13.54 -2.39 6.10
C ALA A 107 14.24 -3.65 6.65
N TYR A 108 13.50 -4.58 7.24
CA TYR A 108 13.99 -5.85 7.73
C TYR A 108 12.98 -6.95 7.39
N SER A 109 13.49 -8.10 6.99
CA SER A 109 12.66 -9.30 6.78
C SER A 109 13.29 -10.47 7.55
N PRO A 110 12.49 -11.32 8.23
CA PRO A 110 13.00 -12.51 8.93
C PRO A 110 13.75 -13.47 8.00
N THR A 111 13.39 -13.49 6.72
CA THR A 111 13.98 -14.39 5.71
C THR A 111 15.15 -13.78 4.95
N ARG A 112 15.24 -12.43 4.88
CA ARG A 112 16.21 -11.72 4.03
C ARG A 112 17.18 -10.85 4.84
N GLY A 113 16.93 -10.63 6.16
CA GLY A 113 17.72 -9.73 7.01
C GLY A 113 17.41 -8.26 6.77
N ASP A 114 18.42 -7.38 6.91
CA ASP A 114 18.28 -5.95 6.65
C ASP A 114 18.16 -5.69 5.14
N VAL A 115 17.06 -5.08 4.72
CA VAL A 115 16.66 -4.91 3.32
C VAL A 115 16.18 -3.48 2.98
N PRO A 116 16.93 -2.42 3.33
CA PRO A 116 16.49 -1.05 3.12
C PRO A 116 16.33 -0.68 1.63
N GLU A 117 17.03 -1.37 0.73
CA GLU A 117 16.85 -1.20 -0.71
C GLU A 117 15.53 -1.78 -1.21
N LEU A 118 15.11 -2.94 -0.69
CA LEU A 118 13.80 -3.53 -1.01
C LEU A 118 12.66 -2.69 -0.42
N GLN A 119 12.82 -2.14 0.80
CA GLN A 119 11.90 -1.17 1.37
C GLN A 119 11.67 0.02 0.42
N ALA A 120 12.76 0.59 -0.08
CA ALA A 120 12.71 1.74 -0.97
C ALA A 120 12.13 1.39 -2.36
N ALA A 121 12.42 0.19 -2.88
CA ALA A 121 11.87 -0.32 -4.13
C ALA A 121 10.35 -0.57 -4.01
N ALA A 122 9.90 -1.14 -2.90
CA ALA A 122 8.50 -1.36 -2.61
C ALA A 122 7.73 -0.04 -2.54
N PHE A 123 8.30 0.98 -1.91
CA PHE A 123 7.69 2.32 -1.91
C PHE A 123 7.60 2.90 -3.32
N ALA A 124 8.67 2.85 -4.12
CA ALA A 124 8.64 3.36 -5.49
C ALA A 124 7.58 2.65 -6.35
N TYR A 125 7.49 1.33 -6.24
CA TYR A 125 6.50 0.56 -6.98
C TYR A 125 5.06 0.87 -6.55
N SER A 126 4.79 0.89 -5.25
CA SER A 126 3.47 1.24 -4.72
C SER A 126 3.05 2.66 -5.09
N TYR A 127 4.00 3.61 -5.07
CA TYR A 127 3.74 4.99 -5.50
C TYR A 127 3.23 5.04 -6.95
N TYR A 128 3.91 4.36 -7.88
CA TYR A 128 3.47 4.36 -9.29
C TYR A 128 2.16 3.62 -9.50
N LEU A 129 1.87 2.56 -8.74
CA LEU A 129 0.56 1.91 -8.77
C LEU A 129 -0.56 2.88 -8.36
N VAL A 130 -0.32 3.67 -7.33
CA VAL A 130 -1.29 4.67 -6.84
C VAL A 130 -1.41 5.84 -7.81
N ASP A 131 -0.30 6.44 -8.25
CA ASP A 131 -0.31 7.59 -9.17
C ASP A 131 -0.95 7.27 -10.53
N SER A 132 -0.88 6.01 -10.95
CA SER A 132 -1.50 5.52 -12.19
C SER A 132 -2.95 5.05 -12.02
N ASN A 133 -3.48 5.01 -10.79
CA ASN A 133 -4.86 4.60 -10.51
C ASN A 133 -5.76 5.84 -10.32
N PRO A 134 -6.75 6.07 -11.21
CA PRO A 134 -7.56 7.28 -11.18
C PRO A 134 -8.58 7.34 -10.03
N TYR A 135 -8.71 6.28 -9.25
CA TYR A 135 -9.72 6.14 -8.19
C TYR A 135 -9.14 6.23 -6.79
N ILE A 136 -7.82 6.46 -6.66
CA ILE A 136 -7.16 6.63 -5.37
C ILE A 136 -6.74 8.09 -5.23
N ASP A 137 -7.31 8.76 -4.23
CA ASP A 137 -7.15 10.21 -4.06
C ASP A 137 -5.92 10.59 -3.23
N ALA A 138 -5.48 9.71 -2.32
CA ALA A 138 -4.37 10.01 -1.43
C ALA A 138 -3.62 8.74 -0.98
N TYR A 139 -2.32 8.92 -0.72
CA TYR A 139 -1.41 7.89 -0.22
C TYR A 139 -0.60 8.44 0.95
N THR A 140 -0.88 7.97 2.17
CA THR A 140 -0.15 8.35 3.39
C THR A 140 0.79 7.22 3.80
N LEU A 141 2.10 7.47 3.74
CA LEU A 141 3.10 6.49 4.14
C LEU A 141 3.26 6.42 5.67
N SER A 142 3.14 5.26 6.24
CA SER A 142 3.54 4.94 7.61
C SER A 142 4.94 4.35 7.57
N ARG A 143 6.00 4.99 8.10
CA ARG A 143 5.97 6.18 8.96
C ARG A 143 7.23 7.02 8.73
N GLN A 144 7.31 8.18 9.38
CA GLN A 144 8.49 9.07 9.25
C GLN A 144 9.73 8.48 9.95
N VAL A 145 9.59 8.04 11.19
CA VAL A 145 10.67 7.45 12.01
C VAL A 145 10.18 6.12 12.56
N ASP A 146 11.05 5.12 12.64
CA ASP A 146 10.70 3.85 13.28
C ASP A 146 10.16 4.07 14.69
N ALA A 147 9.17 3.28 15.08
CA ALA A 147 8.78 3.15 16.48
C ALA A 147 9.70 2.12 17.15
N PRO A 148 10.39 2.47 18.24
CA PRO A 148 11.29 1.52 18.92
C PRO A 148 10.60 0.23 19.35
N SER A 149 9.32 0.31 19.74
CA SER A 149 8.51 -0.85 20.14
C SER A 149 8.24 -1.84 19.01
N GLU A 150 8.21 -1.39 17.76
CA GLU A 150 8.01 -2.23 16.57
C GLU A 150 9.36 -2.65 15.96
N ALA A 151 10.33 -1.72 15.95
CA ALA A 151 11.65 -1.95 15.36
C ALA A 151 12.43 -3.05 16.09
N LYS A 152 12.27 -3.20 17.43
CA LYS A 152 12.85 -4.30 18.22
C LYS A 152 12.35 -5.68 17.76
N ASP A 153 11.11 -5.76 17.25
CA ASP A 153 10.48 -6.98 16.75
C ASP A 153 10.66 -7.14 15.24
N GLY A 154 11.49 -6.27 14.61
CA GLY A 154 11.85 -6.34 13.19
C GLY A 154 10.96 -5.50 12.27
N LEU A 155 9.91 -4.84 12.75
CA LEU A 155 9.07 -3.99 11.91
C LEU A 155 9.64 -2.57 11.84
N LYS A 156 10.46 -2.31 10.79
CA LYS A 156 11.22 -1.09 10.57
C LYS A 156 10.65 -0.30 9.39
N LEU A 157 9.52 0.39 9.61
CA LEU A 157 8.75 1.08 8.54
C LEU A 157 9.24 2.50 8.22
N GLY A 158 10.11 3.08 9.07
CA GLY A 158 10.50 4.49 9.01
C GLY A 158 11.31 4.87 7.76
N LEU A 159 11.13 6.13 7.33
CA LEU A 159 12.08 6.82 6.46
C LEU A 159 13.43 7.00 7.16
N TRP A 160 13.40 7.08 8.48
CA TRP A 160 14.53 7.19 9.39
C TRP A 160 14.57 6.03 10.37
N GLU A 161 15.77 5.62 10.75
CA GLU A 161 15.99 4.75 11.90
C GLU A 161 15.72 5.51 13.19
N CYS A 162 15.23 4.82 14.24
CA CYS A 162 15.10 5.39 15.57
C CYS A 162 16.32 5.09 16.45
N ASP A 163 16.47 5.85 17.53
CA ASP A 163 17.45 5.56 18.59
C ASP A 163 16.92 4.42 19.48
N MET A 164 17.43 3.21 19.28
CA MET A 164 17.04 2.02 20.06
C MET A 164 17.49 2.07 21.52
N SER A 165 18.39 2.99 21.90
CA SER A 165 18.77 3.19 23.31
C SER A 165 17.70 3.95 24.11
N LYS A 166 16.72 4.54 23.40
CA LYS A 166 15.62 5.34 23.94
C LYS A 166 14.25 4.70 23.63
N PRO A 167 13.89 3.57 24.23
CA PRO A 167 12.73 2.76 23.82
C PRO A 167 11.37 3.47 23.96
N ASN A 168 11.31 4.52 24.74
CA ASN A 168 10.09 5.32 24.99
C ASN A 168 10.06 6.66 24.23
N LEU A 169 11.06 6.91 23.36
CA LEU A 169 11.16 8.16 22.61
C LEU A 169 11.41 7.87 21.13
N ILE A 170 10.55 8.41 20.26
CA ILE A 170 10.76 8.36 18.81
C ILE A 170 11.72 9.48 18.42
N GLU A 171 13.00 9.14 18.27
CA GLU A 171 14.06 10.06 17.88
C GLU A 171 14.75 9.55 16.60
N ALA A 172 14.77 10.38 15.57
CA ALA A 172 15.37 10.04 14.29
C ALA A 172 16.90 10.05 14.39
N THR A 173 17.55 9.02 13.83
CA THR A 173 19.01 8.90 13.77
C THR A 173 19.53 8.94 12.34
N LYS A 174 19.34 7.90 11.56
CA LYS A 174 19.91 7.74 10.23
C LYS A 174 18.81 7.66 9.16
N ARG A 175 19.01 8.34 8.02
CA ARG A 175 18.14 8.22 6.85
C ARG A 175 18.36 6.89 6.15
N ARG A 176 17.22 6.24 5.78
CA ARG A 176 17.25 5.08 4.89
C ARG A 176 17.18 5.50 3.41
N LYS A 177 17.38 4.55 2.52
CA LYS A 177 17.22 4.75 1.07
C LYS A 177 15.82 5.25 0.70
N ILE A 178 14.79 4.72 1.31
CA ILE A 178 13.40 5.14 1.10
C ILE A 178 13.19 6.64 1.33
N TRP A 179 13.95 7.29 2.21
CA TRP A 179 13.87 8.74 2.42
C TRP A 179 14.22 9.54 1.17
N GLN A 180 15.22 9.10 0.41
CA GLN A 180 15.60 9.76 -0.85
C GLN A 180 14.50 9.58 -1.89
N VAL A 181 13.98 8.36 -2.02
CA VAL A 181 12.89 8.06 -2.96
C VAL A 181 11.66 8.88 -2.60
N PHE A 182 11.25 8.90 -1.34
CA PHE A 182 10.10 9.68 -0.86
C PHE A 182 10.24 11.19 -1.15
N ARG A 183 11.45 11.74 -0.97
CA ARG A 183 11.73 13.16 -1.25
C ARG A 183 11.63 13.51 -2.73
N ASP A 184 12.01 12.60 -3.62
CA ASP A 184 12.29 12.92 -5.02
C ASP A 184 11.31 12.30 -6.03
N ILE A 185 10.47 11.34 -5.60
CA ILE A 185 9.68 10.51 -6.52
C ILE A 185 8.59 11.27 -7.28
N ASP A 186 8.08 12.36 -6.74
CA ASP A 186 7.05 13.22 -7.36
C ASP A 186 7.60 14.56 -7.89
N LYS A 187 8.92 14.71 -7.91
CA LYS A 187 9.54 15.92 -8.42
C LYS A 187 9.85 15.80 -9.90
N LYS A 188 9.40 16.79 -10.66
CA LYS A 188 9.76 16.92 -12.07
C LYS A 188 11.27 16.75 -12.26
N ASN A 189 11.66 15.98 -13.26
CA ASN A 189 13.03 15.65 -13.66
C ASN A 189 13.83 14.71 -12.71
N SER A 190 13.34 14.39 -11.53
CA SER A 190 14.04 13.45 -10.62
C SER A 190 13.26 12.17 -10.31
N THR A 191 11.96 12.14 -10.61
CA THR A 191 11.06 11.01 -10.32
C THR A 191 11.60 9.67 -10.80
N LEU A 192 12.05 9.61 -12.05
CA LEU A 192 12.51 8.37 -12.65
C LEU A 192 13.92 7.98 -12.20
N GLU A 193 14.78 8.97 -12.03
CA GLU A 193 16.11 8.75 -11.51
C GLU A 193 16.06 8.22 -10.08
N ALA A 194 15.17 8.78 -9.26
CA ALA A 194 14.95 8.35 -7.89
C ALA A 194 14.49 6.88 -7.76
N SER A 195 13.84 6.33 -8.78
CA SER A 195 13.29 4.97 -8.78
C SER A 195 14.01 3.98 -9.70
N GLU A 196 15.00 4.39 -10.47
CA GLU A 196 15.69 3.53 -11.46
C GLU A 196 16.27 2.26 -10.85
N PHE A 197 16.90 2.38 -9.67
CA PHE A 197 17.49 1.24 -8.95
C PHE A 197 16.48 0.14 -8.62
N ALA A 198 15.20 0.51 -8.43
CA ALA A 198 14.15 -0.42 -8.01
C ALA A 198 13.82 -1.44 -9.10
N LYS A 199 13.98 -1.11 -10.37
CA LYS A 199 13.65 -2.00 -11.48
C LYS A 199 14.42 -3.32 -11.42
N SER A 200 15.71 -3.27 -11.12
CA SER A 200 16.54 -4.48 -11.01
C SER A 200 16.14 -5.36 -9.82
N LEU A 201 15.66 -4.74 -8.72
CA LEU A 201 15.20 -5.45 -7.52
C LEU A 201 13.83 -6.11 -7.72
N ILE A 202 12.97 -5.48 -8.53
CA ILE A 202 11.64 -5.99 -8.88
C ILE A 202 11.74 -7.01 -10.04
N GLY A 203 12.81 -6.98 -10.82
CA GLY A 203 12.98 -7.85 -12.00
C GLY A 203 12.29 -7.34 -13.27
N ILE A 204 12.17 -6.01 -13.43
CA ILE A 204 11.50 -5.36 -14.57
C ILE A 204 12.47 -4.52 -15.39
N ASN A 205 12.13 -4.28 -16.67
CA ASN A 205 12.89 -3.39 -17.53
C ASN A 205 12.32 -1.96 -17.51
N LYS A 206 11.01 -1.84 -17.43
CA LYS A 206 10.29 -0.54 -17.42
C LYS A 206 9.05 -0.63 -16.52
N TRP A 207 8.65 0.48 -15.96
CA TRP A 207 7.51 0.55 -15.04
C TRP A 207 6.18 0.10 -15.68
N SER A 208 6.00 0.34 -16.97
CA SER A 208 4.82 -0.14 -17.70
C SER A 208 4.68 -1.66 -17.78
N ASP A 209 5.71 -2.43 -17.41
CA ASP A 209 5.64 -3.89 -17.39
C ASP A 209 4.77 -4.38 -16.22
N VAL A 210 4.68 -3.59 -15.13
CA VAL A 210 4.03 -3.99 -13.87
C VAL A 210 3.00 -2.97 -13.35
N VAL A 211 3.00 -1.76 -13.88
CA VAL A 211 2.07 -0.70 -13.48
C VAL A 211 1.03 -0.49 -14.58
N PRO A 212 -0.24 -0.88 -14.37
CA PRO A 212 -1.31 -0.64 -15.34
C PRO A 212 -1.47 0.84 -15.65
N ASN A 213 -1.67 1.18 -16.90
CA ASN A 213 -1.89 2.56 -17.36
C ASN A 213 -0.76 3.54 -17.04
N PHE A 214 0.45 3.06 -16.77
CA PHE A 214 1.61 3.89 -16.51
C PHE A 214 1.82 4.92 -17.64
N LYS A 215 1.82 6.20 -17.29
CA LYS A 215 2.02 7.32 -18.24
C LYS A 215 3.09 8.26 -17.69
N TRP A 216 4.13 8.48 -18.46
CA TRP A 216 5.18 9.45 -18.15
C TRP A 216 4.64 10.84 -17.84
N LYS A 217 3.59 11.28 -18.54
CA LYS A 217 2.97 12.59 -18.34
C LYS A 217 2.37 12.79 -16.94
N ASN A 218 2.01 11.70 -16.26
CA ASN A 218 1.48 11.79 -14.89
C ASN A 218 2.57 12.14 -13.89
N LEU A 219 3.83 11.89 -14.23
CA LEU A 219 5.00 12.14 -13.38
C LEU A 219 5.59 13.55 -13.58
N GLU A 220 5.11 14.29 -14.56
CA GLU A 220 5.52 15.66 -14.84
C GLU A 220 4.62 16.68 -14.11
N LYS A 221 4.41 16.47 -12.81
CA LYS A 221 3.60 17.41 -11.99
C LYS A 221 4.38 18.64 -11.59
#